data_22e5b85a3a8695c3ad2b113510da229b
#
_entry.id   22e5b85a3a8695c3ad2b113510da229b
#
_cell.length_a   1.000
_cell.length_b   1.000
_cell.length_c   1.000
_cell.angle_alpha   90.00
_cell.angle_beta   90.00
_cell.angle_gamma   90.00
#
_symmetry.space_group_name_H-M   'P 1'
#
loop_
_entity.id
_entity.type
_entity.pdbx_description
1 polymer ?
#
loop_
_entity_poly.entity_id
_entity_poly.type
_entity_poly.pdbx_seq_one_letter_code
_entity_poly.pdbx_strand_id
1 'polypeptide(L)'
;MTNHQPLFEKLESRRRELGLSQSALAERSGVSLPTVQRILSGHSSAASFENVVGIAQAMGMQMDVVPIFPAHEILEQQARKKAERLVGMVQGTSALETQAVSSWHIEQMINKTVHELLAGSRRRLWAE
;
A
#
# COMPACT_ATOMS: atom_id res chain seq x y z
N MET A 1 10.14 14.23 -0.32
CA MET A 1 10.39 12.97 0.39
C MET A 1 9.51 12.89 1.61
N THR A 2 8.58 11.98 1.60
CA THR A 2 7.72 11.75 2.75
C THR A 2 8.51 10.99 3.80
N ASN A 3 8.67 11.61 4.95
CA ASN A 3 9.33 11.01 6.09
C ASN A 3 8.35 10.03 6.74
N HIS A 4 8.44 8.76 6.36
CA HIS A 4 7.57 7.73 6.92
C HIS A 4 8.14 7.24 8.25
N GLN A 5 7.75 7.90 9.33
CA GLN A 5 7.93 7.30 10.64
C GLN A 5 6.98 6.10 10.74
N PRO A 6 7.46 4.94 11.17
CA PRO A 6 6.57 3.84 11.49
C PRO A 6 5.49 4.26 12.48
N LEU A 7 4.30 3.69 12.33
CA LEU A 7 3.15 3.99 13.17
C LEU A 7 3.51 3.94 14.67
N PHE A 8 4.24 2.89 15.06
CA PHE A 8 4.58 2.67 16.47
C PHE A 8 5.51 3.73 17.03
N GLU A 9 6.43 4.22 16.21
CA GLU A 9 7.30 5.34 16.60
C GLU A 9 6.53 6.64 16.79
N LYS A 10 5.53 6.88 15.95
CA LYS A 10 4.66 8.04 16.09
C LYS A 10 3.86 8.00 17.39
N LEU A 11 3.34 6.83 17.74
CA LEU A 11 2.61 6.64 18.99
C LEU A 11 3.52 6.85 20.21
N GLU A 12 4.72 6.26 20.17
CA GLU A 12 5.68 6.40 21.25
C GLU A 12 6.18 7.85 21.42
N SER A 13 6.45 8.54 20.31
CA SER A 13 6.84 9.94 20.33
C SER A 13 5.76 10.81 20.97
N ARG A 14 4.51 10.55 20.62
CA ARG A 14 3.38 11.31 21.17
C ARG A 14 3.23 11.07 22.67
N ARG A 15 3.39 9.82 23.11
CA ARG A 15 3.33 9.47 24.53
C ARG A 15 4.38 10.27 25.33
N ARG A 16 5.61 10.29 24.83
CA ARG A 16 6.70 11.03 25.46
C ARG A 16 6.45 12.55 25.48
N GLU A 17 5.94 13.07 24.39
CA GLU A 17 5.58 14.48 24.27
C GLU A 17 4.53 14.87 25.32
N LEU A 18 3.56 13.99 25.57
CA LEU A 18 2.52 14.22 26.56
C LEU A 18 2.96 13.90 27.99
N GLY A 19 4.11 13.28 28.18
CA GLY A 19 4.58 12.87 29.50
C GLY A 19 3.74 11.73 30.11
N LEU A 20 3.04 10.95 29.28
CA LEU A 20 2.23 9.83 29.75
C LEU A 20 3.10 8.61 30.02
N SER A 21 2.93 7.98 31.18
CA SER A 21 3.50 6.65 31.41
C SER A 21 2.74 5.61 30.61
N GLN A 22 3.35 4.47 30.38
CA GLN A 22 2.67 3.36 29.72
C GLN A 22 1.45 2.90 30.51
N SER A 23 1.55 2.88 31.84
CA SER A 23 0.43 2.54 32.73
C SER A 23 -0.72 3.53 32.61
N ALA A 24 -0.41 4.82 32.58
CA ALA A 24 -1.43 5.87 32.43
C ALA A 24 -2.11 5.76 31.05
N LEU A 25 -1.35 5.45 30.02
CA LEU A 25 -1.90 5.24 28.68
C LEU A 25 -2.79 4.02 28.62
N ALA A 26 -2.40 2.92 29.27
CA ALA A 26 -3.21 1.70 29.34
C ALA A 26 -4.56 2.01 30.03
N GLU A 27 -4.53 2.69 31.14
CA GLU A 27 -5.74 3.08 31.87
C GLU A 27 -6.62 4.00 31.02
N ARG A 28 -6.03 5.01 30.41
CA ARG A 28 -6.75 5.99 29.60
C ARG A 28 -7.35 5.39 28.32
N SER A 29 -6.65 4.47 27.68
CA SER A 29 -7.08 3.84 26.43
C SER A 29 -8.02 2.65 26.64
N GLY A 30 -8.06 2.09 27.84
CA GLY A 30 -8.77 0.85 28.11
C GLY A 30 -8.09 -0.39 27.55
N VAL A 31 -6.84 -0.27 27.09
CA VAL A 31 -6.03 -1.37 26.57
C VAL A 31 -5.12 -1.86 27.68
N SER A 32 -4.94 -3.17 27.80
CA SER A 32 -4.09 -3.74 28.86
C SER A 32 -2.65 -3.26 28.75
N LEU A 33 -1.97 -3.12 29.87
CA LEU A 33 -0.59 -2.66 29.89
C LEU A 33 0.36 -3.55 29.05
N PRO A 34 0.29 -4.89 29.13
CA PRO A 34 1.13 -5.72 28.25
C PRO A 34 0.90 -5.46 26.77
N THR A 35 -0.34 -5.22 26.37
CA THR A 35 -0.68 -4.92 24.98
C THR A 35 -0.14 -3.55 24.57
N VAL A 36 -0.27 -2.53 25.42
CA VAL A 36 0.32 -1.20 25.20
C VAL A 36 1.83 -1.33 25.00
N GLN A 37 2.50 -2.08 25.87
CA GLN A 37 3.95 -2.26 25.80
C GLN A 37 4.37 -2.91 24.48
N ARG A 38 3.66 -3.93 24.04
CA ARG A 38 3.94 -4.60 22.76
C ARG A 38 3.73 -3.68 21.57
N ILE A 39 2.64 -2.93 21.57
CA ILE A 39 2.32 -2.01 20.46
C ILE A 39 3.38 -0.91 20.38
N LEU A 40 3.72 -0.28 21.49
CA LEU A 40 4.69 0.80 21.51
C LEU A 40 6.11 0.35 21.17
N SER A 41 6.45 -0.91 21.43
CA SER A 41 7.77 -1.46 21.12
C SER A 41 7.90 -1.94 19.67
N GLY A 42 6.82 -1.91 18.90
CA GLY A 42 6.82 -2.37 17.52
C GLY A 42 6.73 -3.88 17.33
N HIS A 43 6.58 -4.66 18.41
CA HIS A 43 6.43 -6.12 18.36
C HIS A 43 4.96 -6.53 18.24
N SER A 44 4.25 -5.90 17.32
CA SER A 44 2.80 -5.99 17.29
C SER A 44 2.23 -6.47 15.95
N SER A 45 2.90 -7.42 15.31
CA SER A 45 2.36 -8.02 14.08
C SER A 45 0.95 -8.60 14.26
N ALA A 46 0.56 -8.90 15.50
CA ALA A 46 -0.75 -9.41 15.87
C ALA A 46 -1.61 -8.41 16.64
N ALA A 47 -1.22 -7.13 16.67
CA ALA A 47 -2.01 -6.12 17.37
C ALA A 47 -3.36 -5.91 16.67
N SER A 48 -4.45 -5.84 17.44
CA SER A 48 -5.74 -5.53 16.86
C SER A 48 -5.79 -4.05 16.45
N PHE A 49 -6.42 -3.78 15.33
CA PHE A 49 -6.63 -2.42 14.85
C PHE A 49 -7.37 -1.58 15.90
N GLU A 50 -8.35 -2.16 16.55
CA GLU A 50 -9.15 -1.50 17.58
C GLU A 50 -8.28 -1.02 18.75
N ASN A 51 -7.34 -1.84 19.19
CA ASN A 51 -6.42 -1.46 20.28
C ASN A 51 -5.48 -0.32 19.83
N VAL A 52 -4.97 -0.38 18.61
CA VAL A 52 -4.10 0.67 18.08
C VAL A 52 -4.86 2.00 17.98
N VAL A 53 -6.09 1.95 17.46
CA VAL A 53 -6.96 3.14 17.38
C VAL A 53 -7.25 3.69 18.78
N GLY A 54 -7.55 2.83 19.74
CA GLY A 54 -7.82 3.24 21.12
C GLY A 54 -6.64 3.95 21.76
N ILE A 55 -5.45 3.44 21.55
CA ILE A 55 -4.20 4.07 22.04
C ILE A 55 -4.00 5.44 21.39
N ALA A 56 -4.17 5.54 20.08
CA ALA A 56 -4.03 6.78 19.35
C ALA A 56 -5.04 7.83 19.84
N GLN A 57 -6.30 7.45 19.95
CA GLN A 57 -7.36 8.35 20.41
C GLN A 57 -7.13 8.83 21.84
N ALA A 58 -6.62 7.95 22.71
CA ALA A 58 -6.30 8.33 24.09
C ALA A 58 -5.24 9.43 24.17
N MET A 59 -4.44 9.58 23.14
CA MET A 59 -3.41 10.61 23.04
C MET A 59 -3.79 11.78 22.11
N GLY A 60 -5.08 11.89 21.79
CA GLY A 60 -5.58 12.96 20.93
C GLY A 60 -5.15 12.84 19.47
N MET A 61 -4.89 11.62 19.01
CA MET A 61 -4.50 11.35 17.64
C MET A 61 -5.65 10.69 16.89
N GLN A 62 -5.68 10.91 15.60
CA GLN A 62 -6.63 10.28 14.70
C GLN A 62 -5.87 9.43 13.70
N MET A 63 -6.37 8.21 13.48
CA MET A 63 -5.85 7.37 12.41
C MET A 63 -6.68 7.58 11.16
N ASP A 64 -6.00 7.77 10.05
CA ASP A 64 -6.64 7.99 8.77
C ASP A 64 -5.87 7.26 7.69
N VAL A 65 -6.56 6.92 6.61
CA VAL A 65 -5.98 6.26 5.44
C VAL A 65 -6.11 7.23 4.28
N VAL A 66 -4.98 7.70 3.79
CA VAL A 66 -4.96 8.68 2.70
C VAL A 66 -4.24 8.09 1.50
N PRO A 67 -4.77 8.32 0.28
CA PRO A 67 -4.09 7.87 -0.92
C PRO A 67 -2.80 8.69 -1.12
N ILE A 68 -1.72 8.00 -1.46
CA ILE A 68 -0.46 8.65 -1.84
C ILE A 68 -0.30 8.76 -3.35
N PHE A 69 -1.10 8.01 -4.09
CA PHE A 69 -1.20 8.11 -5.55
C PHE A 69 -2.65 8.32 -5.94
N PRO A 70 -2.94 9.18 -6.94
CA PRO A 70 -4.28 9.29 -7.47
C PRO A 70 -4.75 7.94 -8.04
N ALA A 71 -6.06 7.71 -8.02
CA ALA A 71 -6.62 6.45 -8.51
C ALA A 71 -6.21 6.15 -9.97
N HIS A 72 -6.17 7.18 -10.82
CA HIS A 72 -5.82 6.99 -12.23
C HIS A 72 -4.38 6.47 -12.40
N GLU A 73 -3.45 6.87 -11.53
CA GLU A 73 -2.08 6.35 -11.58
C GLU A 73 -2.02 4.86 -11.23
N ILE A 74 -2.78 4.43 -10.23
CA ILE A 74 -2.86 3.03 -9.87
C ILE A 74 -3.45 2.20 -11.00
N LEU A 75 -4.51 2.72 -11.65
CA LEU A 75 -5.12 2.06 -12.78
C LEU A 75 -4.18 1.97 -13.97
N GLU A 76 -3.44 3.04 -14.26
CA GLU A 76 -2.45 3.04 -15.34
C GLU A 76 -1.30 2.06 -15.07
N GLN A 77 -0.80 2.00 -13.85
CA GLN A 77 0.24 1.05 -13.46
C GLN A 77 -0.23 -0.40 -13.66
N GLN A 78 -1.46 -0.70 -13.26
CA GLN A 78 -2.04 -2.03 -13.45
C GLN A 78 -2.24 -2.36 -14.92
N ALA A 79 -2.75 -1.39 -15.71
CA ALA A 79 -2.94 -1.58 -17.14
C ALA A 79 -1.60 -1.83 -17.84
N ARG A 80 -0.57 -1.07 -17.49
CA ARG A 80 0.76 -1.24 -18.09
C ARG A 80 1.36 -2.60 -17.71
N LYS A 81 1.30 -2.99 -16.46
CA LYS A 81 1.79 -4.29 -16.00
C LYS A 81 1.12 -5.44 -16.75
N LYS A 82 -0.20 -5.38 -16.88
CA LYS A 82 -0.97 -6.39 -17.58
C LYS A 82 -0.66 -6.39 -19.08
N ALA A 83 -0.54 -5.20 -19.68
CA ALA A 83 -0.21 -5.04 -21.09
C ALA A 83 1.18 -5.62 -21.42
N GLU A 84 2.17 -5.35 -20.59
CA GLU A 84 3.52 -5.89 -20.74
C GLU A 84 3.51 -7.42 -20.70
N ARG A 85 2.73 -7.99 -19.79
CA ARG A 85 2.60 -9.44 -19.69
C ARG A 85 1.95 -10.02 -20.95
N LEU A 86 0.85 -9.43 -21.42
CA LEU A 86 0.14 -9.89 -22.60
C LEU A 86 0.97 -9.76 -23.87
N VAL A 87 1.63 -8.63 -24.06
CA VAL A 87 2.51 -8.40 -25.22
C VAL A 87 3.72 -9.33 -25.14
N GLY A 88 4.26 -9.55 -23.96
CA GLY A 88 5.37 -10.48 -23.75
C GLY A 88 5.02 -11.91 -24.15
N MET A 89 3.82 -12.36 -23.89
CA MET A 89 3.34 -13.69 -24.30
C MET A 89 3.27 -13.79 -25.82
N VAL A 90 2.72 -12.80 -26.49
CA VAL A 90 2.65 -12.74 -27.95
C VAL A 90 4.05 -12.70 -28.55
N GLN A 91 4.92 -11.90 -27.97
CA GLN A 91 6.31 -11.74 -28.42
C GLN A 91 7.09 -13.04 -28.31
N GLY A 92 6.89 -13.79 -27.21
CA GLY A 92 7.49 -15.11 -27.03
C GLY A 92 7.08 -16.09 -28.11
N THR A 93 5.82 -16.07 -28.52
CA THR A 93 5.30 -16.90 -29.61
C THR A 93 5.90 -16.48 -30.96
N SER A 94 5.98 -15.17 -31.22
CA SER A 94 6.54 -14.64 -32.46
C SER A 94 8.04 -14.90 -32.59
N ALA A 95 8.77 -14.94 -31.49
CA ALA A 95 10.20 -15.23 -31.46
C ALA A 95 10.50 -16.64 -31.98
N LEU A 96 9.58 -17.58 -31.80
CA LEU A 96 9.70 -18.95 -32.33
C LEU A 96 9.54 -18.99 -33.85
N GLU A 97 8.97 -17.96 -34.44
CA GLU A 97 8.74 -17.86 -35.88
C GLU A 97 9.78 -16.98 -36.61
N THR A 98 10.88 -16.65 -35.94
CA THR A 98 12.06 -15.97 -36.50
C THR A 98 11.89 -14.50 -36.90
N GLN A 99 10.86 -13.80 -36.40
CA GLN A 99 10.75 -12.35 -36.65
C GLN A 99 10.88 -11.56 -35.37
N ALA A 100 12.05 -10.96 -35.16
CA ALA A 100 12.26 -10.04 -34.07
C ALA A 100 11.48 -8.74 -34.33
N VAL A 101 10.46 -8.48 -33.52
CA VAL A 101 9.76 -7.20 -33.56
C VAL A 101 10.64 -6.14 -32.89
N SER A 102 10.78 -4.97 -33.50
CA SER A 102 11.60 -3.89 -32.95
C SER A 102 11.03 -3.42 -31.62
N SER A 103 11.92 -2.90 -30.76
CA SER A 103 11.53 -2.36 -29.46
C SER A 103 10.49 -1.24 -29.59
N TRP A 104 10.54 -0.47 -30.68
CA TRP A 104 9.55 0.56 -30.97
C TRP A 104 8.14 -0.04 -31.17
N HIS A 105 8.06 -1.12 -31.95
CA HIS A 105 6.79 -1.81 -32.18
C HIS A 105 6.22 -2.42 -30.91
N ILE A 106 7.09 -3.00 -30.08
CA ILE A 106 6.69 -3.56 -28.79
C ILE A 106 6.08 -2.47 -27.91
N GLU A 107 6.74 -1.32 -27.81
CA GLU A 107 6.24 -0.21 -27.01
C GLU A 107 4.89 0.30 -27.53
N GLN A 108 4.72 0.36 -28.86
CA GLN A 108 3.43 0.75 -29.45
C GLN A 108 2.34 -0.27 -29.13
N MET A 109 2.64 -1.56 -29.15
CA MET A 109 1.71 -2.61 -28.77
C MET A 109 1.29 -2.49 -27.30
N ILE A 110 2.25 -2.24 -26.44
CA ILE A 110 2.00 -2.05 -25.01
C ILE A 110 1.09 -0.83 -24.79
N ASN A 111 1.41 0.30 -25.39
CA ASN A 111 0.63 1.52 -25.26
C ASN A 111 -0.82 1.33 -25.75
N LYS A 112 -0.99 0.65 -26.87
CA LYS A 112 -2.32 0.34 -27.41
C LYS A 112 -3.10 -0.55 -26.43
N THR A 113 -2.47 -1.58 -25.93
CA THR A 113 -3.10 -2.52 -24.98
C THR A 113 -3.47 -1.82 -23.67
N VAL A 114 -2.59 -0.94 -23.15
CA VAL A 114 -2.90 -0.11 -21.98
C VAL A 114 -4.18 0.69 -22.22
N HIS A 115 -4.27 1.35 -23.38
CA HIS A 115 -5.42 2.17 -23.73
C HIS A 115 -6.71 1.36 -23.78
N GLU A 116 -6.65 0.17 -24.37
CA GLU A 116 -7.79 -0.75 -24.44
C GLU A 116 -8.21 -1.25 -23.04
N LEU A 117 -7.24 -1.59 -22.19
CA LEU A 117 -7.53 -2.05 -20.83
C LEU A 117 -8.18 -0.96 -19.99
N LEU A 118 -7.72 0.28 -20.11
CA LEU A 118 -8.30 1.41 -19.37
C LEU A 118 -9.70 1.76 -19.87
N ALA A 119 -9.98 1.55 -21.16
CA ALA A 119 -11.29 1.77 -21.73
C ALA A 119 -12.27 0.64 -21.39
N GLY A 120 -11.78 -0.53 -21.01
CA GLY A 120 -12.60 -1.68 -20.67
C GLY A 120 -13.12 -1.69 -19.24
N SER A 121 -13.61 -2.84 -18.81
CA SER A 121 -14.15 -2.98 -17.45
C SER A 121 -13.04 -3.03 -16.40
N ARG A 122 -13.30 -2.49 -15.24
CA ARG A 122 -12.37 -2.55 -14.11
C ARG A 122 -12.13 -4.00 -13.65
N ARG A 123 -13.17 -4.81 -13.70
CA ARG A 123 -13.07 -6.23 -13.37
C ARG A 123 -12.04 -6.94 -14.23
N ARG A 124 -12.08 -6.68 -15.54
CA ARG A 124 -11.12 -7.26 -16.48
C ARG A 124 -9.70 -6.74 -16.25
N LEU A 125 -9.58 -5.45 -15.94
CA LEU A 125 -8.30 -4.83 -15.65
C LEU A 125 -7.58 -5.50 -14.49
N TRP A 126 -8.32 -5.84 -13.43
CA TRP A 126 -7.77 -6.43 -12.21
C TRP A 126 -7.72 -7.96 -12.23
N ALA A 127 -8.36 -8.62 -13.20
CA ALA A 127 -8.31 -10.06 -13.33
C ALA A 127 -6.90 -10.52 -13.75
N GLU A 128 -6.47 -11.67 -13.23
CA GLU A 128 -5.20 -12.30 -13.61
C GLU A 128 -5.29 -13.04 -14.94
#